data_0880bdc105a66e28ccc748e6e1f81616
#
_entry.id   0880bdc105a66e28ccc748e6e1f81616
#
_cell.length_a   1.000
_cell.length_b   1.000
_cell.length_c   1.000
_cell.angle_alpha   90.00
_cell.angle_beta   90.00
_cell.angle_gamma   90.00
#
_symmetry.space_group_name_H-M   'P 1'
#
loop_
_entity.id
_entity.type
_entity.pdbx_description
1 polymer ?
#
loop_
_entity_poly.entity_id
_entity_poly.type
_entity_poly.pdbx_seq_one_letter_code
_entity_poly.pdbx_strand_id
1 'polypeptide(L)'
;MWCIELHRLGERTVRIRKVESSILFVSTIKTTPSEWFFFLFNISLESFLFGGIRMKTALITGASRGIGRAVARELAHQGWAVGINYLNRADKARELVEELTAAGCHAAMFQADVADSAAVAEMVRKLGETFSPVELVVNNAGVSGQGLFQDTTDEMWDRYLAVNLSGARNTVKAALPHMISEKRGCIVNISSIWGQRGASCEVAYSCTKAGIIALTRSLAMELAPSGIRVNCVAPGVINTDMVQVLEQETVEELIRETPLGRLGTPEDIAYAVAFFASERAGFITGQVLTADGGFIV
;
A
#
# COMPACT_ATOMS: atom_id res chain seq x y z
N MET A 1 1.65 -27.89 10.79
CA MET A 1 2.92 -28.44 10.27
C MET A 1 2.61 -29.75 9.58
N TRP A 2 2.99 -29.93 8.32
CA TRP A 2 2.82 -31.15 7.57
C TRP A 2 4.09 -31.98 7.75
N CYS A 3 3.96 -33.22 8.19
CA CYS A 3 5.06 -34.15 8.22
C CYS A 3 4.76 -35.26 7.20
N ILE A 4 5.64 -35.46 6.23
CA ILE A 4 5.55 -36.54 5.26
C ILE A 4 6.50 -37.61 5.74
N GLU A 5 5.98 -38.66 6.33
CA GLU A 5 6.74 -39.88 6.59
C GLU A 5 6.59 -40.85 5.42
N LEU A 6 7.67 -41.03 4.67
CA LEU A 6 7.75 -42.05 3.63
C LEU A 6 8.08 -43.38 4.25
N HIS A 7 7.08 -44.19 4.59
CA HIS A 7 7.28 -45.60 4.91
C HIS A 7 7.17 -46.47 3.65
N ARG A 8 8.24 -47.11 3.27
CA ARG A 8 8.22 -48.25 2.33
C ARG A 8 7.52 -49.43 3.00
N LEU A 9 6.21 -49.47 2.84
CA LEU A 9 5.47 -50.73 3.01
C LEU A 9 5.40 -51.37 1.63
N GLY A 10 5.73 -52.65 1.51
CA GLY A 10 6.00 -53.42 0.29
C GLY A 10 5.00 -53.36 -0.87
N GLU A 11 3.99 -52.55 -0.88
CA GLU A 11 3.08 -52.26 -2.00
C GLU A 11 2.59 -50.82 -1.93
N ARG A 12 3.15 -49.95 -2.79
CA ARG A 12 2.55 -48.77 -3.46
C ARG A 12 1.54 -47.94 -2.67
N THR A 13 1.83 -47.54 -1.43
CA THR A 13 0.91 -46.76 -0.60
C THR A 13 1.65 -45.59 0.04
N VAL A 14 1.14 -44.32 -0.13
CA VAL A 14 1.65 -43.13 0.56
C VAL A 14 0.70 -42.78 1.70
N ARG A 15 1.22 -42.58 2.89
CA ARG A 15 0.49 -42.03 4.02
C ARG A 15 0.83 -40.55 4.21
N ILE A 16 -0.17 -39.70 4.15
CA ILE A 16 -0.03 -38.26 4.42
C ILE A 16 -0.66 -37.98 5.79
N ARG A 17 0.13 -37.46 6.71
CA ARG A 17 -0.36 -37.03 8.04
C ARG A 17 -0.44 -35.52 8.11
N LYS A 18 -1.62 -35.00 8.42
CA LYS A 18 -1.82 -33.60 8.84
C LYS A 18 -1.95 -33.57 10.35
N VAL A 19 -1.11 -32.83 11.04
CA VAL A 19 -1.20 -32.61 12.49
C VAL A 19 -1.77 -31.20 12.70
N GLU A 20 -3.06 -31.12 12.96
CA GLU A 20 -3.70 -29.95 13.59
C GLU A 20 -4.07 -30.34 15.02
N SER A 21 -4.01 -29.40 15.91
CA SER A 21 -3.92 -29.53 17.38
C SER A 21 -4.92 -30.45 18.11
N SER A 22 -5.80 -31.18 17.42
CA SER A 22 -6.74 -32.11 18.09
C SER A 22 -7.25 -33.28 17.22
N ILE A 23 -6.98 -33.35 15.91
CA ILE A 23 -7.53 -34.42 15.06
C ILE A 23 -6.47 -34.92 14.06
N LEU A 24 -6.22 -36.24 14.09
CA LEU A 24 -5.32 -36.94 13.18
C LEU A 24 -6.11 -37.47 11.97
N PHE A 25 -5.93 -36.86 10.79
CA PHE A 25 -6.45 -37.43 9.54
C PHE A 25 -5.36 -38.29 8.87
N VAL A 26 -5.64 -39.57 8.68
CA VAL A 26 -4.80 -40.44 7.87
C VAL A 26 -5.56 -40.82 6.61
N SER A 27 -5.09 -40.35 5.45
CA SER A 27 -5.60 -40.78 4.15
C SER A 27 -4.62 -41.73 3.48
N THR A 28 -5.12 -42.87 3.00
CA THR A 28 -4.32 -43.85 2.28
C THR A 28 -4.80 -43.84 0.83
N ILE A 29 -3.93 -43.45 -0.12
CA ILE A 29 -4.22 -43.44 -1.54
C ILE A 29 -3.47 -44.57 -2.24
N LYS A 30 -4.17 -45.44 -2.97
CA LYS A 30 -3.58 -46.48 -3.83
C LYS A 30 -3.55 -45.94 -5.26
N THR A 31 -2.36 -45.74 -5.85
CA THR A 31 -2.18 -45.27 -7.22
C THR A 31 -1.07 -46.01 -7.96
N THR A 32 -1.04 -45.97 -9.30
CA THR A 32 0.02 -46.52 -10.12
C THR A 32 1.22 -45.54 -10.24
N PRO A 33 2.46 -45.99 -10.57
CA PRO A 33 3.64 -45.13 -10.67
C PRO A 33 3.52 -44.01 -11.70
N SER A 34 2.72 -44.18 -12.75
CA SER A 34 2.44 -43.15 -13.76
C SER A 34 1.46 -42.06 -13.26
N GLU A 35 0.52 -42.43 -12.37
CA GLU A 35 -0.42 -41.50 -11.76
C GLU A 35 0.25 -40.64 -10.68
N TRP A 36 1.32 -41.14 -10.05
CA TRP A 36 2.14 -40.36 -9.13
C TRP A 36 2.77 -39.13 -9.77
N PHE A 37 3.24 -39.29 -10.98
CA PHE A 37 3.87 -38.19 -11.70
C PHE A 37 2.84 -37.08 -12.02
N PHE A 38 1.62 -37.44 -12.38
CA PHE A 38 0.53 -36.51 -12.63
C PHE A 38 -0.10 -35.91 -11.36
N PHE A 39 -0.20 -36.69 -10.30
CA PHE A 39 -0.77 -36.22 -9.02
C PHE A 39 0.18 -35.24 -8.30
N LEU A 40 1.49 -35.49 -8.35
CA LEU A 40 2.50 -34.57 -7.82
C LEU A 40 2.70 -33.32 -8.68
N PHE A 41 2.41 -33.39 -9.97
CA PHE A 41 2.51 -32.24 -10.88
C PHE A 41 1.21 -31.42 -11.02
N ASN A 42 0.04 -31.99 -10.71
CA ASN A 42 -1.24 -31.23 -10.70
C ASN A 42 -1.54 -30.51 -9.40
N ILE A 43 -0.86 -30.82 -8.32
CA ILE A 43 -0.67 -29.87 -7.23
C ILE A 43 0.40 -28.95 -7.76
N SER A 44 0.05 -27.71 -8.17
CA SER A 44 1.05 -26.81 -8.73
C SER A 44 2.29 -26.85 -7.83
N LEU A 45 3.48 -27.05 -8.44
CA LEU A 45 4.74 -27.14 -7.71
C LEU A 45 4.92 -25.95 -6.76
N GLU A 46 4.32 -24.81 -7.11
CA GLU A 46 4.21 -23.59 -6.30
C GLU A 46 3.45 -23.80 -4.99
N SER A 47 2.32 -24.52 -4.97
CA SER A 47 1.56 -24.79 -3.74
C SER A 47 2.27 -25.80 -2.80
N PHE A 48 3.14 -26.65 -3.34
CA PHE A 48 3.85 -27.66 -2.57
C PHE A 48 5.22 -27.18 -2.05
N LEU A 49 5.96 -26.39 -2.84
CA LEU A 49 7.30 -25.92 -2.48
C LEU A 49 7.29 -24.66 -1.59
N PHE A 50 6.22 -23.86 -1.64
CA PHE A 50 6.14 -22.61 -0.88
C PHE A 50 5.15 -22.65 0.29
N GLY A 51 4.62 -23.82 0.65
CA GLY A 51 3.81 -23.98 1.87
C GLY A 51 2.73 -22.92 2.04
N GLY A 52 2.04 -22.52 0.95
CA GLY A 52 0.96 -21.55 1.03
C GLY A 52 1.35 -20.17 1.57
N ILE A 53 2.56 -19.67 1.33
CA ILE A 53 2.87 -18.26 1.59
C ILE A 53 2.07 -17.45 0.56
N ARG A 54 0.86 -17.07 0.96
CA ARG A 54 0.02 -16.18 0.19
C ARG A 54 0.77 -14.85 0.05
N MET A 55 1.11 -14.49 -1.17
CA MET A 55 1.77 -13.23 -1.48
C MET A 55 0.84 -12.08 -1.10
N LYS A 56 1.27 -11.20 -0.20
CA LYS A 56 0.53 -10.00 0.19
C LYS A 56 0.73 -8.93 -0.87
N THR A 57 -0.35 -8.36 -1.39
CA THR A 57 -0.29 -7.34 -2.45
C THR A 57 -0.65 -5.96 -1.91
N ALA A 58 0.20 -4.98 -2.20
CA ALA A 58 0.01 -3.58 -1.88
C ALA A 58 -0.16 -2.73 -3.15
N LEU A 59 -1.16 -1.86 -3.17
CA LEU A 59 -1.29 -0.80 -4.16
C LEU A 59 -0.80 0.52 -3.58
N ILE A 60 0.16 1.17 -4.23
CA ILE A 60 0.66 2.48 -3.84
C ILE A 60 0.35 3.47 -4.97
N THR A 61 -0.49 4.47 -4.69
CA THR A 61 -0.84 5.48 -5.68
C THR A 61 0.19 6.60 -5.74
N GLY A 62 0.45 7.11 -6.96
CA GLY A 62 1.46 8.15 -7.18
C GLY A 62 2.89 7.70 -6.81
N ALA A 63 3.24 6.44 -7.05
CA ALA A 63 4.46 5.82 -6.56
C ALA A 63 5.69 5.95 -7.48
N SER A 64 5.60 6.72 -8.57
CA SER A 64 6.74 6.90 -9.48
C SER A 64 7.88 7.74 -8.87
N ARG A 65 7.63 8.57 -7.85
CA ARG A 65 8.61 9.46 -7.20
C ARG A 65 8.26 9.76 -5.74
N GLY A 66 9.16 10.46 -5.06
CA GLY A 66 8.94 11.02 -3.72
C GLY A 66 8.52 9.97 -2.69
N ILE A 67 7.60 10.34 -1.82
CA ILE A 67 7.09 9.49 -0.73
C ILE A 67 6.55 8.16 -1.27
N GLY A 68 5.75 8.17 -2.33
CA GLY A 68 5.16 6.94 -2.88
C GLY A 68 6.21 5.95 -3.38
N ARG A 69 7.32 6.43 -3.98
CA ARG A 69 8.46 5.61 -4.41
C ARG A 69 9.16 4.96 -3.21
N ALA A 70 9.41 5.74 -2.15
CA ALA A 70 10.04 5.23 -0.93
C ALA A 70 9.15 4.19 -0.23
N VAL A 71 7.83 4.43 -0.16
CA VAL A 71 6.86 3.48 0.37
C VAL A 71 6.84 2.18 -0.42
N ALA A 72 6.83 2.26 -1.77
CA ALA A 72 6.85 1.07 -2.61
C ALA A 72 8.12 0.25 -2.40
N ARG A 73 9.28 0.92 -2.30
CA ARG A 73 10.57 0.28 -2.01
C ARG A 73 10.58 -0.41 -0.65
N GLU A 74 10.16 0.28 0.39
CA GLU A 74 10.14 -0.24 1.75
C GLU A 74 9.22 -1.47 1.87
N LEU A 75 8.00 -1.39 1.33
CA LEU A 75 7.05 -2.51 1.36
C LEU A 75 7.54 -3.71 0.54
N ALA A 76 8.15 -3.47 -0.63
CA ALA A 76 8.72 -4.54 -1.44
C ALA A 76 9.83 -5.30 -0.70
N HIS A 77 10.74 -4.59 -0.01
CA HIS A 77 11.78 -5.20 0.83
C HIS A 77 11.22 -5.96 2.04
N GLN A 78 10.00 -5.61 2.50
CA GLN A 78 9.28 -6.36 3.53
C GLN A 78 8.48 -7.55 2.96
N GLY A 79 8.63 -7.88 1.68
CA GLY A 79 8.03 -9.05 1.04
C GLY A 79 6.61 -8.83 0.50
N TRP A 80 6.16 -7.58 0.36
CA TRP A 80 4.93 -7.27 -0.37
C TRP A 80 5.17 -7.31 -1.88
N ALA A 81 4.21 -7.86 -2.63
CA ALA A 81 4.10 -7.57 -4.06
C ALA A 81 3.51 -6.16 -4.21
N VAL A 82 4.20 -5.28 -4.93
CA VAL A 82 3.83 -3.86 -5.00
C VAL A 82 3.32 -3.46 -6.38
N GLY A 83 2.11 -2.90 -6.42
CA GLY A 83 1.53 -2.21 -7.55
C GLY A 83 1.89 -0.73 -7.52
N ILE A 84 2.71 -0.29 -8.45
CA ILE A 84 3.22 1.07 -8.58
C ILE A 84 2.30 1.83 -9.53
N ASN A 85 1.35 2.61 -8.96
CA ASN A 85 0.52 3.47 -9.79
C ASN A 85 1.25 4.76 -10.16
N TYR A 86 1.06 5.19 -11.39
CA TYR A 86 1.54 6.45 -11.93
C TYR A 86 0.54 7.03 -12.94
N LEU A 87 0.65 8.33 -13.23
CA LEU A 87 -0.12 9.00 -14.29
C LEU A 87 0.79 9.38 -15.47
N ASN A 88 1.83 10.20 -15.24
CA ASN A 88 2.61 10.84 -16.30
C ASN A 88 4.07 10.33 -16.39
N ARG A 89 4.64 9.79 -15.32
CA ARG A 89 6.07 9.46 -15.24
C ARG A 89 6.30 7.95 -15.38
N ALA A 90 5.98 7.43 -16.57
CA ALA A 90 6.22 6.03 -16.91
C ALA A 90 7.70 5.64 -16.85
N ASP A 91 8.61 6.57 -17.21
CA ASP A 91 10.06 6.44 -17.09
C ASP A 91 10.47 6.08 -15.66
N LYS A 92 10.02 6.88 -14.69
CA LYS A 92 10.35 6.71 -13.27
C LYS A 92 9.68 5.49 -12.62
N ALA A 93 8.46 5.17 -13.05
CA ALA A 93 7.78 3.96 -12.59
C ALA A 93 8.50 2.71 -13.07
N ARG A 94 8.95 2.67 -14.34
CA ARG A 94 9.72 1.57 -14.92
C ARG A 94 11.06 1.39 -14.21
N GLU A 95 11.81 2.48 -14.00
CA GLU A 95 13.07 2.47 -13.26
C GLU A 95 12.91 1.82 -11.87
N LEU A 96 11.81 2.15 -11.15
CA LEU A 96 11.54 1.55 -9.85
C LEU A 96 11.19 0.04 -9.95
N VAL A 97 10.40 -0.36 -10.95
CA VAL A 97 10.09 -1.79 -11.16
C VAL A 97 11.36 -2.58 -11.46
N GLU A 98 12.23 -2.06 -12.34
CA GLU A 98 13.51 -2.69 -12.69
C GLU A 98 14.42 -2.83 -11.47
N GLU A 99 14.54 -1.75 -10.66
CA GLU A 99 15.29 -1.74 -9.41
C GLU A 99 14.81 -2.85 -8.44
N LEU A 100 13.50 -2.89 -8.18
CA LEU A 100 12.90 -3.84 -7.23
C LEU A 100 12.98 -5.27 -7.74
N THR A 101 12.76 -5.48 -9.04
CA THR A 101 12.86 -6.81 -9.65
C THR A 101 14.29 -7.34 -9.62
N ALA A 102 15.28 -6.47 -9.87
CA ALA A 102 16.70 -6.83 -9.76
C ALA A 102 17.09 -7.20 -8.32
N ALA A 103 16.42 -6.63 -7.31
CA ALA A 103 16.57 -6.98 -5.90
C ALA A 103 15.77 -8.25 -5.49
N GLY A 104 15.11 -8.93 -6.44
CA GLY A 104 14.32 -10.12 -6.16
C GLY A 104 12.93 -9.86 -5.58
N CYS A 105 12.46 -8.61 -5.61
CA CYS A 105 11.13 -8.23 -5.16
C CYS A 105 10.09 -8.37 -6.28
N HIS A 106 8.81 -8.46 -5.89
CA HIS A 106 7.69 -8.49 -6.84
C HIS A 106 7.12 -7.09 -7.02
N ALA A 107 7.27 -6.51 -8.21
CA ALA A 107 6.79 -5.17 -8.53
C ALA A 107 6.22 -5.10 -9.95
N ALA A 108 5.14 -4.35 -10.12
CA ALA A 108 4.56 -4.05 -11.42
C ALA A 108 4.01 -2.63 -11.45
N MET A 109 4.02 -1.99 -12.64
CA MET A 109 3.54 -0.62 -12.79
C MET A 109 2.19 -0.57 -13.50
N PHE A 110 1.34 0.37 -13.07
CA PHE A 110 -0.02 0.55 -13.59
C PHE A 110 -0.31 2.03 -13.83
N GLN A 111 -0.63 2.36 -15.08
CA GLN A 111 -1.03 3.72 -15.42
C GLN A 111 -2.52 3.91 -15.16
N ALA A 112 -2.87 4.86 -14.30
CA ALA A 112 -4.25 5.29 -14.08
C ALA A 112 -4.28 6.70 -13.47
N ASP A 113 -5.21 7.54 -13.91
CA ASP A 113 -5.59 8.72 -13.15
C ASP A 113 -6.49 8.27 -11.99
N VAL A 114 -6.07 8.54 -10.76
CA VAL A 114 -6.84 8.18 -9.57
C VAL A 114 -8.20 8.90 -9.51
N ALA A 115 -8.35 10.04 -10.20
CA ALA A 115 -9.62 10.76 -10.32
C ALA A 115 -10.66 9.98 -11.17
N ASP A 116 -10.21 9.11 -12.06
CA ASP A 116 -11.07 8.24 -12.87
C ASP A 116 -11.37 6.92 -12.16
N SER A 117 -12.60 6.77 -11.68
CA SER A 117 -13.02 5.59 -10.93
C SER A 117 -13.00 4.30 -11.76
N ALA A 118 -13.25 4.38 -13.08
CA ALA A 118 -13.21 3.21 -13.96
C ALA A 118 -11.77 2.75 -14.21
N ALA A 119 -10.87 3.70 -14.47
CA ALA A 119 -9.44 3.42 -14.61
C ALA A 119 -8.85 2.81 -13.33
N VAL A 120 -9.26 3.30 -12.15
CA VAL A 120 -8.84 2.75 -10.85
C VAL A 120 -9.38 1.34 -10.64
N ALA A 121 -10.64 1.07 -10.94
CA ALA A 121 -11.21 -0.28 -10.82
C ALA A 121 -10.47 -1.28 -11.71
N GLU A 122 -10.18 -0.92 -12.95
CA GLU A 122 -9.41 -1.74 -13.88
C GLU A 122 -7.97 -1.96 -13.41
N MET A 123 -7.32 -0.93 -12.85
CA MET A 123 -5.99 -1.03 -12.26
C MET A 123 -5.97 -2.05 -11.11
N VAL A 124 -6.91 -1.97 -10.16
CA VAL A 124 -7.00 -2.89 -9.02
C VAL A 124 -7.26 -4.32 -9.49
N ARG A 125 -8.13 -4.50 -10.48
CA ARG A 125 -8.41 -5.80 -11.09
C ARG A 125 -7.13 -6.41 -11.70
N LYS A 126 -6.43 -5.66 -12.55
CA LYS A 126 -5.17 -6.10 -13.18
C LYS A 126 -4.08 -6.42 -12.18
N LEU A 127 -3.94 -5.60 -11.12
CA LEU A 127 -2.98 -5.86 -10.06
C LEU A 127 -3.29 -7.18 -9.35
N GLY A 128 -4.58 -7.44 -9.06
CA GLY A 128 -5.01 -8.70 -8.46
C GLY A 128 -4.76 -9.93 -9.35
N GLU A 129 -4.84 -9.77 -10.67
CA GLU A 129 -4.51 -10.82 -11.64
C GLU A 129 -2.99 -11.03 -11.81
N THR A 130 -2.20 -9.96 -11.62
CA THR A 130 -0.73 -10.04 -11.75
C THR A 130 -0.10 -10.76 -10.56
N PHE A 131 -0.60 -10.53 -9.35
CA PHE A 131 -0.02 -11.09 -8.12
C PHE A 131 -1.07 -11.83 -7.29
N SER A 132 -1.82 -11.09 -6.48
CA SER A 132 -2.96 -11.56 -5.70
C SER A 132 -3.86 -10.35 -5.38
N PRO A 133 -5.11 -10.55 -4.97
CA PRO A 133 -5.99 -9.43 -4.64
C PRO A 133 -5.38 -8.50 -3.58
N VAL A 134 -5.67 -7.20 -3.73
CA VAL A 134 -5.07 -6.14 -2.91
C VAL A 134 -5.48 -6.26 -1.45
N GLU A 135 -4.50 -6.32 -0.56
CA GLU A 135 -4.66 -6.36 0.90
C GLU A 135 -4.23 -5.06 1.59
N LEU A 136 -3.39 -4.26 0.92
CA LEU A 136 -2.94 -2.95 1.40
C LEU A 136 -3.16 -1.89 0.32
N VAL A 137 -3.83 -0.81 0.68
CA VAL A 137 -3.92 0.40 -0.16
C VAL A 137 -3.16 1.53 0.51
N VAL A 138 -2.22 2.14 -0.19
CA VAL A 138 -1.55 3.37 0.22
C VAL A 138 -1.98 4.50 -0.71
N ASN A 139 -2.86 5.37 -0.21
CA ASN A 139 -3.35 6.55 -0.93
C ASN A 139 -2.36 7.69 -0.77
N ASN A 140 -1.39 7.76 -1.70
CA ASN A 140 -0.35 8.78 -1.71
C ASN A 140 -0.50 9.77 -2.88
N ALA A 141 -1.14 9.40 -3.99
CA ALA A 141 -1.33 10.30 -5.12
C ALA A 141 -1.97 11.63 -4.69
N GLY A 142 -1.40 12.72 -5.12
CA GLY A 142 -1.88 14.04 -4.80
C GLY A 142 -1.24 15.12 -5.66
N VAL A 143 -1.95 16.24 -5.77
CA VAL A 143 -1.48 17.48 -6.38
C VAL A 143 -1.47 18.57 -5.33
N SER A 144 -0.51 19.48 -5.42
CA SER A 144 -0.38 20.69 -4.61
C SER A 144 0.00 21.86 -5.50
N GLY A 145 -0.16 23.05 -4.99
CA GLY A 145 0.28 24.30 -5.62
C GLY A 145 0.00 25.45 -4.68
N GLN A 146 0.78 26.51 -4.80
CA GLN A 146 0.67 27.71 -3.99
C GLN A 146 -0.03 28.80 -4.79
N GLY A 147 -0.91 29.54 -4.13
CA GLY A 147 -1.62 30.70 -4.69
C GLY A 147 -2.62 31.27 -3.70
N LEU A 148 -2.93 32.55 -3.85
CA LEU A 148 -3.97 33.17 -3.03
C LEU A 148 -5.33 32.51 -3.33
N PHE A 149 -6.18 32.42 -2.33
CA PHE A 149 -7.49 31.79 -2.48
C PHE A 149 -8.36 32.49 -3.54
N GLN A 150 -8.28 33.79 -3.61
CA GLN A 150 -9.03 34.58 -4.61
C GLN A 150 -8.63 34.27 -6.06
N ASP A 151 -7.42 33.72 -6.27
CA ASP A 151 -6.89 33.39 -7.60
C ASP A 151 -7.07 31.88 -7.91
N THR A 152 -7.66 31.12 -6.99
CA THR A 152 -7.98 29.70 -7.21
C THR A 152 -9.20 29.60 -8.11
N THR A 153 -9.04 29.06 -9.32
CA THR A 153 -10.16 28.84 -10.24
C THR A 153 -10.99 27.62 -9.82
N ASP A 154 -12.22 27.53 -10.31
CA ASP A 154 -13.10 26.38 -10.05
C ASP A 154 -12.47 25.09 -10.58
N GLU A 155 -11.81 25.13 -11.74
CA GLU A 155 -11.11 23.96 -12.32
C GLU A 155 -9.94 23.51 -11.45
N MET A 156 -9.18 24.43 -10.87
CA MET A 156 -8.10 24.10 -9.93
C MET A 156 -8.67 23.45 -8.67
N TRP A 157 -9.71 24.06 -8.10
CA TRP A 157 -10.41 23.52 -6.93
C TRP A 157 -10.93 22.10 -7.18
N ASP A 158 -11.65 21.91 -8.27
CA ASP A 158 -12.20 20.60 -8.66
C ASP A 158 -11.11 19.56 -8.90
N ARG A 159 -9.98 19.96 -9.50
CA ARG A 159 -8.83 19.07 -9.68
C ARG A 159 -8.23 18.62 -8.36
N TYR A 160 -8.10 19.52 -7.37
CA TYR A 160 -7.65 19.16 -6.02
C TYR A 160 -8.59 18.14 -5.38
N LEU A 161 -9.89 18.38 -5.40
CA LEU A 161 -10.89 17.45 -4.86
C LEU A 161 -10.86 16.10 -5.59
N ALA A 162 -10.82 16.13 -6.92
CA ALA A 162 -10.85 14.93 -7.74
C ALA A 162 -9.64 14.01 -7.48
N VAL A 163 -8.43 14.59 -7.41
CA VAL A 163 -7.21 13.80 -7.20
C VAL A 163 -7.01 13.43 -5.74
N ASN A 164 -6.95 14.45 -4.87
CA ASN A 164 -6.50 14.26 -3.50
C ASN A 164 -7.54 13.56 -2.62
N LEU A 165 -8.83 13.75 -2.85
CA LEU A 165 -9.89 13.18 -2.02
C LEU A 165 -10.68 12.09 -2.75
N SER A 166 -11.23 12.38 -3.93
CA SER A 166 -11.99 11.40 -4.69
C SER A 166 -11.12 10.24 -5.18
N GLY A 167 -9.84 10.49 -5.51
CA GLY A 167 -8.87 9.48 -5.87
C GLY A 167 -8.67 8.45 -4.75
N ALA A 168 -8.52 8.89 -3.50
CA ALA A 168 -8.43 8.01 -2.34
C ALA A 168 -9.72 7.19 -2.14
N ARG A 169 -10.90 7.83 -2.29
CA ARG A 169 -12.18 7.13 -2.27
C ARG A 169 -12.25 6.05 -3.36
N ASN A 170 -11.83 6.35 -4.58
CA ASN A 170 -11.90 5.43 -5.72
C ASN A 170 -11.06 4.17 -5.48
N THR A 171 -9.81 4.33 -5.01
CA THR A 171 -8.92 3.20 -4.72
C THR A 171 -9.44 2.33 -3.59
N VAL A 172 -9.91 2.93 -2.50
CA VAL A 172 -10.54 2.22 -1.39
C VAL A 172 -11.75 1.43 -1.90
N LYS A 173 -12.68 2.09 -2.61
CA LYS A 173 -13.90 1.45 -3.12
C LYS A 173 -13.61 0.26 -4.04
N ALA A 174 -12.55 0.33 -4.84
CA ALA A 174 -12.14 -0.76 -5.74
C ALA A 174 -11.54 -1.96 -4.99
N ALA A 175 -10.81 -1.73 -3.89
CA ALA A 175 -10.17 -2.80 -3.12
C ALA A 175 -11.11 -3.44 -2.06
N LEU A 176 -12.11 -2.70 -1.58
CA LEU A 176 -12.99 -3.11 -0.48
C LEU A 176 -13.71 -4.45 -0.67
N PRO A 177 -14.27 -4.81 -1.85
CA PRO A 177 -15.02 -6.07 -1.99
C PRO A 177 -14.20 -7.28 -1.57
N HIS A 178 -12.93 -7.34 -1.97
CA HIS A 178 -12.03 -8.42 -1.57
C HIS A 178 -11.68 -8.34 -0.08
N MET A 179 -11.31 -7.16 0.43
CA MET A 179 -10.94 -6.98 1.84
C MET A 179 -12.08 -7.38 2.78
N ILE A 180 -13.34 -7.05 2.43
CA ILE A 180 -14.53 -7.41 3.21
C ILE A 180 -14.76 -8.93 3.19
N SER A 181 -14.65 -9.57 2.02
CA SER A 181 -14.85 -11.03 1.91
C SER A 181 -13.83 -11.82 2.72
N GLU A 182 -12.57 -11.35 2.74
CA GLU A 182 -11.48 -11.98 3.50
C GLU A 182 -11.43 -11.55 4.97
N LYS A 183 -12.27 -10.59 5.38
CA LYS A 183 -12.26 -9.97 6.71
C LYS A 183 -10.85 -9.50 7.12
N ARG A 184 -10.13 -8.96 6.17
CA ARG A 184 -8.74 -8.55 6.34
C ARG A 184 -8.37 -7.48 5.33
N GLY A 185 -7.74 -6.41 5.79
CA GLY A 185 -7.24 -5.34 4.93
C GLY A 185 -6.56 -4.25 5.72
N CYS A 186 -5.78 -3.45 5.02
CA CYS A 186 -5.16 -2.26 5.58
C CYS A 186 -5.23 -1.11 4.58
N ILE A 187 -5.58 0.07 5.04
CA ILE A 187 -5.60 1.30 4.26
C ILE A 187 -4.75 2.32 4.99
N VAL A 188 -3.76 2.88 4.30
CA VAL A 188 -2.94 3.97 4.83
C VAL A 188 -3.08 5.17 3.89
N ASN A 189 -3.62 6.24 4.41
CA ASN A 189 -3.80 7.49 3.68
C ASN A 189 -2.65 8.45 3.97
N ILE A 190 -2.16 9.17 2.96
CA ILE A 190 -1.17 10.23 3.13
C ILE A 190 -1.89 11.58 3.10
N SER A 191 -1.99 12.20 4.27
CA SER A 191 -2.49 13.56 4.45
C SER A 191 -1.35 14.59 4.39
N SER A 192 -1.35 15.55 5.25
CA SER A 192 -0.33 16.60 5.46
C SER A 192 -0.56 17.25 6.82
N ILE A 193 0.47 17.87 7.39
CA ILE A 193 0.31 18.84 8.49
C ILE A 193 -0.70 19.94 8.14
N TRP A 194 -0.75 20.34 6.88
CA TRP A 194 -1.74 21.35 6.41
C TRP A 194 -3.18 20.85 6.42
N GLY A 195 -3.42 19.55 6.42
CA GLY A 195 -4.73 18.96 6.68
C GLY A 195 -5.16 19.02 8.15
N GLN A 196 -4.22 19.23 9.07
CA GLN A 196 -4.50 19.39 10.51
C GLN A 196 -4.63 20.86 10.90
N ARG A 197 -3.77 21.71 10.37
CA ARG A 197 -3.63 23.10 10.81
C ARG A 197 -4.15 24.11 9.76
N GLY A 198 -4.15 23.77 8.48
CA GLY A 198 -4.34 24.71 7.37
C GLY A 198 -3.05 25.46 7.02
N ALA A 199 -3.00 26.03 5.83
CA ALA A 199 -1.88 26.84 5.38
C ALA A 199 -2.37 28.02 4.51
N SER A 200 -1.74 29.18 4.68
CA SER A 200 -1.90 30.30 3.76
C SER A 200 -1.40 29.91 2.37
N CYS A 201 -2.04 30.41 1.33
CA CYS A 201 -1.74 30.12 -0.07
C CYS A 201 -1.92 28.64 -0.49
N GLU A 202 -2.41 27.76 0.39
CA GLU A 202 -2.67 26.34 0.10
C GLU A 202 -4.08 25.91 0.56
N VAL A 203 -5.08 26.78 0.44
CA VAL A 203 -6.43 26.54 0.99
C VAL A 203 -7.07 25.29 0.40
N ALA A 204 -7.11 25.14 -0.94
CA ALA A 204 -7.70 23.98 -1.60
C ALA A 204 -6.98 22.67 -1.21
N TYR A 205 -5.66 22.68 -1.18
CA TYR A 205 -4.85 21.55 -0.75
C TYR A 205 -5.16 21.17 0.71
N SER A 206 -5.13 22.15 1.61
CA SER A 206 -5.42 21.94 3.05
C SER A 206 -6.82 21.35 3.26
N CYS A 207 -7.84 21.86 2.55
CA CYS A 207 -9.20 21.30 2.61
C CYS A 207 -9.24 19.84 2.19
N THR A 208 -8.57 19.46 1.09
CA THR A 208 -8.55 18.07 0.64
C THR A 208 -7.82 17.17 1.63
N LYS A 209 -6.71 17.63 2.22
CA LYS A 209 -5.93 16.86 3.20
C LYS A 209 -6.65 16.73 4.55
N ALA A 210 -7.44 17.73 4.95
CA ALA A 210 -8.36 17.60 6.08
C ALA A 210 -9.48 16.58 5.77
N GLY A 211 -10.01 16.60 4.54
CA GLY A 211 -10.96 15.60 4.05
C GLY A 211 -10.42 14.17 4.13
N ILE A 212 -9.14 13.94 3.82
CA ILE A 212 -8.47 12.65 3.97
C ILE A 212 -8.43 12.19 5.44
N ILE A 213 -8.20 13.10 6.38
CA ILE A 213 -8.24 12.78 7.82
C ILE A 213 -9.65 12.35 8.24
N ALA A 214 -10.67 13.07 7.80
CA ALA A 214 -12.07 12.74 8.07
C ALA A 214 -12.45 11.39 7.43
N LEU A 215 -12.06 11.16 6.16
CA LEU A 215 -12.26 9.89 5.46
C LEU A 215 -11.61 8.71 6.21
N THR A 216 -10.39 8.89 6.70
CA THR A 216 -9.67 7.89 7.49
C THR A 216 -10.45 7.47 8.72
N ARG A 217 -10.92 8.43 9.52
CA ARG A 217 -11.65 8.18 10.76
C ARG A 217 -12.99 7.51 10.51
N SER A 218 -13.74 7.98 9.52
CA SER A 218 -15.05 7.43 9.16
C SER A 218 -14.94 5.98 8.66
N LEU A 219 -14.00 5.71 7.74
CA LEU A 219 -13.75 4.37 7.23
C LEU A 219 -13.22 3.43 8.31
N ALA A 220 -12.41 3.92 9.25
CA ALA A 220 -11.93 3.10 10.35
C ALA A 220 -13.08 2.56 11.20
N MET A 221 -14.06 3.40 11.50
CA MET A 221 -15.25 2.98 12.28
C MET A 221 -16.14 2.02 11.50
N GLU A 222 -16.38 2.30 10.22
CA GLU A 222 -17.26 1.50 9.36
C GLU A 222 -16.67 0.12 9.04
N LEU A 223 -15.36 0.04 8.81
CA LEU A 223 -14.69 -1.15 8.30
C LEU A 223 -14.06 -2.03 9.39
N ALA A 224 -13.93 -1.54 10.63
CA ALA A 224 -13.38 -2.30 11.75
C ALA A 224 -14.11 -3.65 11.99
N PRO A 225 -15.45 -3.74 11.93
CA PRO A 225 -16.14 -5.02 12.07
C PRO A 225 -15.78 -6.05 10.99
N SER A 226 -15.25 -5.59 9.85
CA SER A 226 -14.73 -6.43 8.76
C SER A 226 -13.24 -6.74 8.89
N GLY A 227 -12.60 -6.43 10.01
CA GLY A 227 -11.17 -6.68 10.23
C GLY A 227 -10.24 -5.78 9.39
N ILE A 228 -10.75 -4.67 8.86
CA ILE A 228 -9.99 -3.74 8.02
C ILE A 228 -9.55 -2.54 8.86
N ARG A 229 -8.25 -2.25 8.86
CA ARG A 229 -7.69 -1.09 9.56
C ARG A 229 -7.49 0.06 8.59
N VAL A 230 -7.79 1.28 9.03
CA VAL A 230 -7.60 2.51 8.24
C VAL A 230 -6.88 3.54 9.09
N ASN A 231 -5.69 3.94 8.67
CA ASN A 231 -4.88 4.94 9.36
C ASN A 231 -4.35 5.99 8.38
N CYS A 232 -3.81 7.06 8.91
CA CYS A 232 -3.29 8.18 8.14
C CYS A 232 -1.89 8.57 8.64
N VAL A 233 -1.01 8.88 7.71
CA VAL A 233 0.24 9.60 8.01
C VAL A 233 0.05 11.04 7.52
N ALA A 234 0.42 12.01 8.34
CA ALA A 234 0.43 13.44 8.02
C ALA A 234 1.88 13.94 8.00
N PRO A 235 2.54 13.93 6.82
CA PRO A 235 3.90 14.42 6.68
C PRO A 235 4.01 15.93 6.94
N GLY A 236 5.15 16.33 7.49
CA GLY A 236 5.62 17.72 7.48
C GLY A 236 6.30 18.08 6.16
N VAL A 237 7.34 18.89 6.26
CA VAL A 237 8.15 19.27 5.09
C VAL A 237 9.12 18.15 4.76
N ILE A 238 8.89 17.47 3.63
CA ILE A 238 9.67 16.32 3.18
C ILE A 238 10.49 16.69 1.95
N ASN A 239 11.78 16.40 1.97
CA ASN A 239 12.71 16.64 0.86
C ASN A 239 12.34 15.79 -0.36
N THR A 240 11.52 16.36 -1.21
CA THR A 240 11.02 15.79 -2.47
C THR A 240 11.18 16.83 -3.57
N ASP A 241 10.86 16.43 -4.82
CA ASP A 241 10.87 17.36 -5.98
C ASP A 241 10.07 18.65 -5.71
N MET A 242 9.08 18.64 -4.80
CA MET A 242 8.29 19.82 -4.43
C MET A 242 9.13 20.84 -3.64
N VAL A 243 10.07 20.40 -2.83
CA VAL A 243 10.93 21.27 -2.02
C VAL A 243 12.15 21.70 -2.82
N GLN A 244 12.63 20.88 -3.74
CA GLN A 244 13.81 21.16 -4.56
C GLN A 244 13.62 22.34 -5.52
N VAL A 245 12.41 22.80 -5.76
CA VAL A 245 12.13 23.99 -6.56
C VAL A 245 12.09 25.29 -5.75
N LEU A 246 12.16 25.19 -4.41
CA LEU A 246 12.21 26.33 -3.51
C LEU A 246 13.61 26.97 -3.51
N GLU A 247 13.68 28.27 -3.23
CA GLU A 247 14.95 28.96 -3.02
C GLU A 247 15.66 28.41 -1.76
N GLN A 248 16.98 28.39 -1.79
CA GLN A 248 17.77 27.81 -0.70
C GLN A 248 17.50 28.49 0.65
N GLU A 249 17.28 29.81 0.66
CA GLU A 249 16.94 30.56 1.88
C GLU A 249 15.63 30.06 2.52
N THR A 250 14.60 29.79 1.70
CA THR A 250 13.33 29.20 2.15
C THR A 250 13.55 27.80 2.73
N VAL A 251 14.38 26.98 2.10
CA VAL A 251 14.70 25.63 2.60
C VAL A 251 15.41 25.71 3.96
N GLU A 252 16.38 26.64 4.11
CA GLU A 252 17.08 26.86 5.38
C GLU A 252 16.14 27.37 6.49
N GLU A 253 15.15 28.19 6.14
CA GLU A 253 14.10 28.64 7.07
C GLU A 253 13.25 27.46 7.54
N LEU A 254 12.74 26.65 6.62
CA LEU A 254 11.97 25.44 6.96
C LEU A 254 12.76 24.46 7.85
N ILE A 255 14.08 24.34 7.62
CA ILE A 255 14.97 23.54 8.50
C ILE A 255 15.05 24.16 9.90
N ARG A 256 15.20 25.49 10.00
CA ARG A 256 15.26 26.19 11.30
C ARG A 256 13.95 26.10 12.08
N GLU A 257 12.81 26.11 11.36
CA GLU A 257 11.48 25.96 11.97
C GLU A 257 11.17 24.50 12.38
N THR A 258 11.89 23.52 11.85
CA THR A 258 11.73 22.12 12.21
C THR A 258 12.54 21.81 13.47
N PRO A 259 11.94 21.47 14.62
CA PRO A 259 12.67 21.22 15.89
C PRO A 259 13.74 20.12 15.78
N LEU A 260 13.55 19.09 14.95
CA LEU A 260 14.60 18.09 14.69
C LEU A 260 15.77 18.61 13.83
N GLY A 261 15.76 19.87 13.40
CA GLY A 261 16.86 20.53 12.70
C GLY A 261 17.14 20.00 11.29
N ARG A 262 16.17 19.34 10.66
CA ARG A 262 16.28 18.84 9.27
C ARG A 262 14.90 18.73 8.63
N LEU A 263 14.88 18.70 7.31
CA LEU A 263 13.69 18.25 6.59
C LEU A 263 13.51 16.74 6.77
N GLY A 264 12.26 16.26 6.70
CA GLY A 264 11.99 14.84 6.60
C GLY A 264 12.47 14.26 5.25
N THR A 265 12.75 12.98 5.22
CA THR A 265 13.01 12.23 3.98
C THR A 265 11.79 11.42 3.56
N PRO A 266 11.66 11.05 2.29
CA PRO A 266 10.62 10.10 1.86
C PRO A 266 10.63 8.80 2.67
N GLU A 267 11.80 8.34 3.10
CA GLU A 267 12.00 7.14 3.92
C GLU A 267 11.42 7.30 5.33
N ASP A 268 11.51 8.48 5.96
CA ASP A 268 10.86 8.74 7.26
C ASP A 268 9.35 8.46 7.20
N ILE A 269 8.72 8.80 6.08
CA ILE A 269 7.29 8.54 5.86
C ILE A 269 7.03 7.08 5.48
N ALA A 270 7.91 6.48 4.69
CA ALA A 270 7.78 5.07 4.31
C ALA A 270 7.82 4.14 5.53
N TYR A 271 8.66 4.41 6.52
CA TYR A 271 8.72 3.64 7.77
C TYR A 271 7.42 3.77 8.59
N ALA A 272 6.81 4.94 8.64
CA ALA A 272 5.52 5.14 9.29
C ALA A 272 4.40 4.35 8.60
N VAL A 273 4.39 4.36 7.25
CA VAL A 273 3.44 3.56 6.44
C VAL A 273 3.66 2.07 6.66
N ALA A 274 4.90 1.60 6.62
CA ALA A 274 5.26 0.21 6.83
C ALA A 274 4.87 -0.29 8.24
N PHE A 275 5.03 0.56 9.26
CA PHE A 275 4.53 0.26 10.60
C PHE A 275 3.02 0.05 10.60
N PHE A 276 2.23 0.95 10.03
CA PHE A 276 0.78 0.79 9.94
C PHE A 276 0.36 -0.43 9.11
N ALA A 277 1.10 -0.79 8.07
CA ALA A 277 0.86 -1.98 7.26
C ALA A 277 1.18 -3.30 8.00
N SER A 278 1.99 -3.25 9.04
CA SER A 278 2.47 -4.42 9.77
C SER A 278 1.43 -4.97 10.77
N GLU A 279 1.61 -6.24 11.17
CA GLU A 279 0.85 -6.87 12.24
C GLU A 279 1.06 -6.18 13.61
N ARG A 280 2.16 -5.46 13.79
CA ARG A 280 2.48 -4.70 15.02
C ARG A 280 1.48 -3.57 15.27
N ALA A 281 0.84 -3.06 14.21
CA ALA A 281 -0.24 -2.07 14.28
C ALA A 281 -1.65 -2.72 14.33
N GLY A 282 -1.74 -4.01 14.67
CA GLY A 282 -2.99 -4.78 14.62
C GLY A 282 -4.14 -4.22 15.46
N PHE A 283 -3.85 -3.44 16.51
CA PHE A 283 -4.87 -2.80 17.35
C PHE A 283 -4.97 -1.27 17.13
N ILE A 284 -4.41 -0.78 16.00
CA ILE A 284 -4.38 0.64 15.67
C ILE A 284 -5.23 0.89 14.42
N THR A 285 -6.31 1.66 14.58
CA THR A 285 -7.17 2.11 13.47
C THR A 285 -7.72 3.51 13.78
N GLY A 286 -8.05 4.29 12.75
CA GLY A 286 -8.57 5.66 12.85
C GLY A 286 -7.53 6.71 13.27
N GLN A 287 -6.26 6.34 13.35
CA GLN A 287 -5.22 7.24 13.84
C GLN A 287 -4.61 8.09 12.73
N VAL A 288 -4.18 9.28 13.12
CA VAL A 288 -3.40 10.21 12.30
C VAL A 288 -2.05 10.37 12.96
N LEU A 289 -1.02 9.81 12.33
CA LEU A 289 0.36 9.96 12.80
C LEU A 289 1.02 11.14 12.08
N THR A 290 1.31 12.18 12.83
CA THR A 290 2.09 13.32 12.33
C THR A 290 3.56 12.94 12.31
N ALA A 291 4.20 13.07 11.16
CA ALA A 291 5.62 12.80 10.95
C ALA A 291 6.28 14.05 10.33
N ASP A 292 6.57 15.03 11.17
CA ASP A 292 6.94 16.39 10.76
C ASP A 292 8.18 16.95 11.47
N GLY A 293 8.84 16.16 12.29
CA GLY A 293 10.00 16.63 13.07
C GLY A 293 9.66 17.65 14.16
N GLY A 294 8.38 17.74 14.54
CA GLY A 294 7.88 18.69 15.56
C GLY A 294 7.43 20.05 14.97
N PHE A 295 7.27 20.15 13.67
CA PHE A 295 6.97 21.41 12.97
C PHE A 295 5.63 22.05 13.41
N ILE A 296 4.62 21.25 13.76
CA ILE A 296 3.30 21.74 14.18
C ILE A 296 2.88 21.32 15.60
N VAL A 297 3.80 21.10 16.47
CA VAL A 297 3.51 20.80 17.90
C VAL A 297 2.78 21.96 18.59
#